data_9700fdf079b221d0f507dc70b1fa8c2a
#
_entry.id   9700fdf079b221d0f507dc70b1fa8c2a
#
_cell.length_a   1.000
_cell.length_b   1.000
_cell.length_c   1.000
_cell.angle_alpha   90.00
_cell.angle_beta   90.00
_cell.angle_gamma   90.00
#
_symmetry.space_group_name_H-M   'P 1'
#
loop_
_entity.id
_entity.type
_entity.pdbx_description
1 polymer ?
#
loop_
_entity_poly.entity_id
_entity_poly.type
_entity_poly.pdbx_seq_one_letter_code
_entity_poly.pdbx_strand_id
1 'polypeptide(L)'
;MEKDMKLLGVGAFWDDLSVGDRFRTAGRTLTETDLVNFVGLSWLTEELFTNTEDREGMAIAGRVVPAALVYACAEGLLLPLMQGTGLAFLNATLDVKGPTFIGDTIHVECTVREVRATSKGNRGLVRTENLVVNQKGLTVLAYNPLRMMKGRDS
;
A
#
# COMPACT_ATOMS: atom_id res chain seq x y z
N MET A 1 -0.97 39.05 -17.45
CA MET A 1 -0.05 38.23 -16.66
C MET A 1 -0.52 36.76 -16.73
N GLU A 2 0.32 35.90 -17.26
CA GLU A 2 0.06 34.48 -17.34
C GLU A 2 0.13 33.89 -15.92
N LYS A 3 -0.85 33.08 -15.53
CA LYS A 3 -0.82 32.41 -14.22
C LYS A 3 0.13 31.22 -14.27
N ASP A 4 0.90 31.05 -13.22
CA ASP A 4 1.79 29.90 -13.07
C ASP A 4 1.01 28.59 -13.21
N MET A 5 1.58 27.68 -13.99
CA MET A 5 1.01 26.35 -14.16
C MET A 5 1.24 25.51 -12.90
N LYS A 6 0.17 24.97 -12.34
CA LYS A 6 0.23 24.12 -11.14
C LYS A 6 0.19 22.65 -11.52
N LEU A 7 1.11 21.88 -10.93
CA LEU A 7 1.10 20.43 -11.06
C LEU A 7 -0.01 19.83 -10.19
N LEU A 8 -0.86 19.00 -10.79
CA LEU A 8 -1.91 18.29 -10.09
C LEU A 8 -1.40 16.97 -9.49
N GLY A 9 -2.03 16.52 -8.43
CA GLY A 9 -1.78 15.21 -7.86
C GLY A 9 -0.44 15.08 -7.12
N VAL A 10 0.09 16.17 -6.60
CA VAL A 10 1.31 16.14 -5.76
C VAL A 10 0.96 15.61 -4.38
N GLY A 11 1.77 14.67 -3.87
CA GLY A 11 1.64 14.10 -2.54
C GLY A 11 2.05 15.05 -1.43
N ALA A 12 2.11 14.52 -0.22
CA ALA A 12 2.56 15.28 0.94
C ALA A 12 4.09 15.41 0.96
N PHE A 13 4.58 16.53 1.49
CA PHE A 13 5.99 16.73 1.80
C PHE A 13 6.24 16.29 3.25
N TRP A 14 7.45 15.81 3.56
CA TRP A 14 7.74 15.29 4.90
C TRP A 14 7.51 16.34 6.00
N ASP A 15 7.84 17.59 5.72
CA ASP A 15 7.73 18.70 6.68
C ASP A 15 6.30 19.21 6.87
N ASP A 16 5.35 18.74 6.05
CA ASP A 16 3.92 18.98 6.25
C ASP A 16 3.24 17.88 7.11
N LEU A 17 3.95 16.80 7.38
CA LEU A 17 3.42 15.67 8.14
C LEU A 17 3.79 15.76 9.62
N SER A 18 2.87 15.35 10.47
CA SER A 18 3.06 15.28 11.91
C SER A 18 2.70 13.90 12.44
N VAL A 19 3.40 13.47 13.48
CA VAL A 19 3.04 12.22 14.17
C VAL A 19 1.59 12.27 14.63
N GLY A 20 0.84 11.22 14.32
CA GLY A 20 -0.59 11.13 14.61
C GLY A 20 -1.50 11.53 13.46
N ASP A 21 -0.98 12.12 12.39
CA ASP A 21 -1.76 12.36 11.17
C ASP A 21 -2.30 11.05 10.63
N ARG A 22 -3.56 11.06 10.19
CA ARG A 22 -4.24 9.87 9.68
C ARG A 22 -4.84 10.12 8.31
N PHE A 23 -4.72 9.11 7.47
CA PHE A 23 -5.23 9.15 6.10
C PHE A 23 -5.97 7.85 5.79
N ARG A 24 -6.98 7.94 4.96
CA ARG A 24 -7.69 6.80 4.42
C ARG A 24 -7.70 6.88 2.90
N THR A 25 -7.37 5.79 2.23
CA THR A 25 -7.41 5.72 0.77
C THR A 25 -8.82 5.45 0.24
N ALA A 26 -8.99 5.65 -1.05
CA ALA A 26 -10.13 5.08 -1.78
C ALA A 26 -10.12 3.55 -1.67
N GLY A 27 -11.26 2.94 -1.93
CA GLY A 27 -11.40 1.48 -2.00
C GLY A 27 -11.08 0.94 -3.39
N ARG A 28 -10.57 -0.30 -3.42
CA ARG A 28 -10.33 -1.05 -4.66
C ARG A 28 -10.83 -2.48 -4.50
N THR A 29 -11.63 -2.96 -5.45
CA THR A 29 -12.05 -4.35 -5.51
C THR A 29 -10.99 -5.16 -6.27
N LEU A 30 -10.53 -6.26 -5.67
CA LEU A 30 -9.59 -7.19 -6.30
C LEU A 30 -10.37 -8.14 -7.23
N THR A 31 -9.92 -8.24 -8.47
CA THR A 31 -10.61 -8.99 -9.52
C THR A 31 -9.80 -10.22 -9.95
N GLU A 32 -10.45 -11.13 -10.67
CA GLU A 32 -9.78 -12.28 -11.32
C GLU A 32 -8.65 -11.79 -12.24
N THR A 33 -8.88 -10.71 -12.97
CA THR A 33 -7.86 -10.12 -13.85
C THR A 33 -6.63 -9.66 -13.07
N ASP A 34 -6.82 -9.04 -11.91
CA ASP A 34 -5.71 -8.64 -11.05
C ASP A 34 -4.86 -9.85 -10.64
N LEU A 35 -5.52 -10.94 -10.22
CA LEU A 35 -4.83 -12.17 -9.83
C LEU A 35 -4.04 -12.77 -10.99
N VAL A 36 -4.67 -12.94 -12.15
CA VAL A 36 -4.03 -13.53 -13.34
C VAL A 36 -2.82 -12.71 -13.78
N ASN A 37 -2.97 -11.40 -13.85
CA ASN A 37 -1.88 -10.51 -14.22
C ASN A 37 -0.73 -10.56 -13.22
N PHE A 38 -1.03 -10.58 -11.92
CA PHE A 38 -0.01 -10.66 -10.88
C PHE A 38 0.74 -11.99 -10.90
N VAL A 39 0.02 -13.10 -11.04
CA VAL A 39 0.63 -14.44 -11.13
C VAL A 39 1.54 -14.52 -12.36
N GLY A 40 1.09 -14.00 -13.50
CA GLY A 40 1.90 -13.97 -14.73
C GLY A 40 3.15 -13.09 -14.60
N LEU A 41 3.03 -11.94 -13.97
CA LEU A 41 4.14 -11.01 -13.75
C LEU A 41 5.17 -11.54 -12.75
N SER A 42 4.70 -12.12 -11.64
CA SER A 42 5.54 -12.54 -10.53
C SER A 42 6.05 -13.98 -10.63
N TRP A 43 5.46 -14.79 -11.49
CA TRP A 43 5.65 -16.24 -11.57
C TRP A 43 5.23 -16.99 -10.30
N LEU A 44 4.40 -16.37 -9.45
CA LEU A 44 3.87 -17.01 -8.26
C LEU A 44 2.72 -17.95 -8.65
N THR A 45 3.08 -19.09 -9.23
CA THR A 45 2.18 -20.04 -9.88
C THR A 45 1.75 -21.20 -8.98
N GLU A 46 1.79 -21.04 -7.67
CA GLU A 46 1.30 -22.05 -6.74
C GLU A 46 -0.14 -22.43 -7.03
N GLU A 47 -0.45 -23.72 -6.86
CA GLU A 47 -1.82 -24.24 -7.07
C GLU A 47 -2.86 -23.52 -6.22
N LEU A 48 -2.49 -23.03 -5.05
CA LEU A 48 -3.33 -22.19 -4.20
C LEU A 48 -3.98 -21.03 -4.98
N PHE A 49 -3.26 -20.46 -5.95
CA PHE A 49 -3.71 -19.34 -6.76
C PHE A 49 -4.16 -19.70 -8.16
N THR A 50 -3.79 -20.88 -8.65
CA THR A 50 -3.97 -21.27 -10.06
C THR A 50 -4.92 -22.44 -10.27
N ASN A 51 -5.19 -23.23 -9.24
CA ASN A 51 -6.07 -24.40 -9.30
C ASN A 51 -7.30 -24.19 -8.41
N THR A 52 -8.50 -24.24 -8.99
CA THR A 52 -9.76 -24.10 -8.26
C THR A 52 -10.36 -25.43 -7.83
N GLU A 53 -9.79 -26.53 -8.30
CA GLU A 53 -10.17 -27.87 -7.93
C GLU A 53 -9.23 -28.42 -6.83
N ASP A 54 -9.51 -29.59 -6.30
CA ASP A 54 -8.67 -30.27 -5.31
C ASP A 54 -8.25 -29.36 -4.13
N ARG A 55 -9.23 -28.63 -3.61
CA ARG A 55 -9.00 -27.72 -2.46
C ARG A 55 -9.01 -28.44 -1.12
N GLU A 56 -9.23 -29.75 -1.13
CA GLU A 56 -9.21 -30.60 0.06
C GLU A 56 -7.82 -30.59 0.71
N GLY A 57 -7.77 -30.30 2.02
CA GLY A 57 -6.50 -30.22 2.75
C GLY A 57 -5.83 -28.83 2.71
N MET A 58 -6.35 -27.89 1.94
CA MET A 58 -5.87 -26.51 1.99
C MET A 58 -6.40 -25.77 3.22
N ALA A 59 -5.54 -24.95 3.83
CA ALA A 59 -5.89 -24.19 5.04
C ALA A 59 -6.94 -23.10 4.78
N ILE A 60 -7.03 -22.62 3.52
CA ILE A 60 -7.91 -21.52 3.14
C ILE A 60 -8.87 -22.02 2.06
N ALA A 61 -10.16 -21.94 2.34
CA ALA A 61 -11.21 -22.22 1.37
C ALA A 61 -11.48 -20.97 0.53
N GLY A 62 -11.82 -21.18 -0.75
CA GLY A 62 -12.19 -20.09 -1.65
C GLY A 62 -11.05 -19.57 -2.51
N ARG A 63 -11.33 -18.52 -3.24
CA ARG A 63 -10.46 -17.92 -4.26
C ARG A 63 -9.55 -16.88 -3.63
N VAL A 64 -8.51 -17.35 -2.93
CA VAL A 64 -7.56 -16.50 -2.21
C VAL A 64 -6.58 -15.83 -3.18
N VAL A 65 -6.16 -14.59 -2.83
CA VAL A 65 -5.13 -13.87 -3.57
C VAL A 65 -3.82 -13.84 -2.77
N PRO A 66 -2.65 -13.75 -3.45
CA PRO A 66 -1.37 -13.64 -2.76
C PRO A 66 -1.31 -12.39 -1.87
N ALA A 67 -0.74 -12.52 -0.68
CA ALA A 67 -0.50 -11.37 0.19
C ALA A 67 0.39 -10.30 -0.50
N ALA A 68 1.31 -10.74 -1.36
CA ALA A 68 2.13 -9.84 -2.16
C ALA A 68 1.30 -8.97 -3.12
N LEU A 69 0.22 -9.50 -3.69
CA LEU A 69 -0.71 -8.72 -4.51
C LEU A 69 -1.47 -7.70 -3.66
N VAL A 70 -1.95 -8.10 -2.49
CA VAL A 70 -2.62 -7.17 -1.55
C VAL A 70 -1.69 -6.03 -1.17
N TYR A 71 -0.44 -6.36 -0.85
CA TYR A 71 0.60 -5.37 -0.53
C TYR A 71 0.86 -4.40 -1.68
N ALA A 72 1.03 -4.90 -2.89
CA ALA A 72 1.25 -4.07 -4.08
C ALA A 72 0.07 -3.13 -4.34
N CYS A 73 -1.16 -3.64 -4.21
CA CYS A 73 -2.38 -2.82 -4.38
C CYS A 73 -2.51 -1.76 -3.28
N ALA A 74 -2.15 -2.09 -2.05
CA ALA A 74 -2.13 -1.13 -0.94
C ALA A 74 -1.17 0.03 -1.21
N GLU A 75 0.03 -0.28 -1.72
CA GLU A 75 1.01 0.75 -2.11
C GLU A 75 0.49 1.63 -3.25
N GLY A 76 -0.22 1.05 -4.21
CA GLY A 76 -0.87 1.81 -5.28
C GLY A 76 -1.97 2.74 -4.77
N LEU A 77 -2.77 2.29 -3.81
CA LEU A 77 -3.81 3.11 -3.17
C LEU A 77 -3.22 4.29 -2.38
N LEU A 78 -2.01 4.14 -1.85
CA LEU A 78 -1.32 5.20 -1.10
C LEU A 78 -0.62 6.23 -2.00
N LEU A 79 -0.63 6.05 -3.31
CA LEU A 79 0.04 6.96 -4.24
C LEU A 79 -0.30 8.44 -4.01
N PRO A 80 -1.56 8.84 -3.72
CA PRO A 80 -1.88 10.23 -3.43
C PRO A 80 -1.09 10.86 -2.28
N LEU A 81 -0.61 10.06 -1.33
CA LEU A 81 0.21 10.55 -0.22
C LEU A 81 1.65 10.89 -0.67
N MET A 82 2.18 10.19 -1.67
CA MET A 82 3.61 10.23 -2.01
C MET A 82 3.89 10.52 -3.50
N GLN A 83 2.89 10.89 -4.29
CA GLN A 83 3.08 11.19 -5.71
C GLN A 83 4.03 12.37 -5.89
N GLY A 84 5.16 12.12 -6.52
CA GLY A 84 6.18 13.14 -6.78
C GLY A 84 7.00 13.58 -5.57
N THR A 85 6.68 13.09 -4.37
CA THR A 85 7.38 13.43 -3.13
C THR A 85 8.14 12.26 -2.52
N GLY A 86 7.73 11.02 -2.81
CA GLY A 86 8.45 9.82 -2.38
C GLY A 86 9.77 9.68 -3.11
N LEU A 87 10.85 9.44 -2.37
CA LEU A 87 12.21 9.29 -2.91
C LEU A 87 12.73 7.87 -2.79
N ALA A 88 12.42 7.19 -1.71
CA ALA A 88 12.88 5.82 -1.47
C ALA A 88 11.99 5.10 -0.45
N PHE A 89 11.82 3.80 -0.66
CA PHE A 89 11.26 2.87 0.32
C PHE A 89 12.45 2.17 0.99
N LEU A 90 12.62 2.35 2.30
CA LEU A 90 13.82 1.91 2.99
C LEU A 90 13.67 0.57 3.69
N ASN A 91 12.58 0.38 4.44
CA ASN A 91 12.28 -0.87 5.13
C ASN A 91 10.81 -0.93 5.53
N ALA A 92 10.36 -2.12 5.88
CA ALA A 92 9.07 -2.36 6.52
C ALA A 92 9.09 -3.73 7.19
N THR A 93 8.27 -3.90 8.21
CA THR A 93 7.78 -5.21 8.63
C THR A 93 6.38 -5.41 8.08
N LEU A 94 6.03 -6.66 7.78
CA LEU A 94 4.76 -6.99 7.16
C LEU A 94 4.15 -8.20 7.85
N ASP A 95 2.92 -8.03 8.34
CA ASP A 95 2.14 -9.09 8.97
C ASP A 95 0.87 -9.36 8.18
N VAL A 96 0.67 -10.60 7.77
CA VAL A 96 -0.58 -11.06 7.18
C VAL A 96 -1.53 -11.42 8.30
N LYS A 97 -2.64 -10.69 8.43
CA LYS A 97 -3.61 -10.86 9.51
C LYS A 97 -4.75 -11.81 9.14
N GLY A 98 -5.01 -11.99 7.87
CA GLY A 98 -6.05 -12.87 7.37
C GLY A 98 -6.04 -12.98 5.86
N PRO A 99 -6.82 -13.94 5.29
CA PRO A 99 -6.89 -14.10 3.86
C PRO A 99 -7.66 -12.97 3.17
N THR A 100 -7.28 -12.68 1.94
CA THR A 100 -8.00 -11.80 1.03
C THR A 100 -8.44 -12.62 -0.18
N PHE A 101 -9.66 -12.42 -0.62
CA PHE A 101 -10.28 -13.18 -1.71
C PHE A 101 -10.57 -12.30 -2.92
N ILE A 102 -10.65 -12.91 -4.10
CA ILE A 102 -11.19 -12.24 -5.28
C ILE A 102 -12.60 -11.74 -4.95
N GLY A 103 -12.88 -10.50 -5.31
CA GLY A 103 -14.13 -9.83 -4.98
C GLY A 103 -14.09 -9.00 -3.69
N ASP A 104 -13.06 -9.17 -2.87
CA ASP A 104 -12.86 -8.30 -1.71
C ASP A 104 -12.50 -6.88 -2.15
N THR A 105 -13.03 -5.91 -1.43
CA THR A 105 -12.71 -4.50 -1.61
C THR A 105 -11.87 -4.02 -0.46
N ILE A 106 -10.66 -3.56 -0.75
CA ILE A 106 -9.71 -3.11 0.26
C ILE A 106 -9.52 -1.59 0.21
N HIS A 107 -9.20 -1.00 1.35
CA HIS A 107 -8.67 0.34 1.47
C HIS A 107 -7.52 0.32 2.50
N VAL A 108 -6.76 1.38 2.57
CA VAL A 108 -5.66 1.50 3.53
C VAL A 108 -5.95 2.63 4.51
N GLU A 109 -5.78 2.34 5.79
CA GLU A 109 -5.80 3.33 6.88
C GLU A 109 -4.36 3.53 7.33
N CYS A 110 -3.86 4.74 7.18
CA CYS A 110 -2.46 5.10 7.38
C CYS A 110 -2.35 6.09 8.55
N THR A 111 -1.48 5.80 9.50
CA THR A 111 -1.17 6.69 10.62
C THR A 111 0.32 7.01 10.64
N VAL A 112 0.67 8.29 10.68
CA VAL A 112 2.07 8.74 10.78
C VAL A 112 2.59 8.46 12.19
N ARG A 113 3.71 7.71 12.29
CA ARG A 113 4.32 7.30 13.57
C ARG A 113 5.64 7.96 13.86
N GLU A 114 6.40 8.33 12.83
CA GLU A 114 7.71 8.96 12.96
C GLU A 114 7.92 9.93 11.81
N VAL A 115 8.44 11.11 12.12
CA VAL A 115 8.84 12.12 11.14
C VAL A 115 10.16 12.70 11.61
N ARG A 116 11.20 12.64 10.79
CA ARG A 116 12.50 13.23 11.12
C ARG A 116 13.26 13.70 9.88
N ALA A 117 13.97 14.79 10.01
CA ALA A 117 14.84 15.29 8.95
C ALA A 117 16.04 14.36 8.74
N THR A 118 16.56 14.31 7.51
CA THR A 118 17.84 13.68 7.21
C THR A 118 18.98 14.71 7.30
N SER A 119 20.22 14.22 7.31
CA SER A 119 21.42 15.06 7.40
C SER A 119 21.73 15.81 6.10
N LYS A 120 21.12 15.45 4.98
CA LYS A 120 21.44 16.03 3.65
C LYS A 120 20.18 16.49 2.93
N GLY A 121 20.24 17.74 2.45
CA GLY A 121 19.13 18.34 1.69
C GLY A 121 17.86 18.50 2.53
N ASN A 122 16.82 19.02 1.93
CA ASN A 122 15.50 19.05 2.57
C ASN A 122 14.74 17.75 2.30
N ARG A 123 15.19 16.67 2.97
CA ARG A 123 14.58 15.34 2.91
C ARG A 123 14.23 14.90 4.32
N GLY A 124 13.18 14.12 4.43
CA GLY A 124 12.78 13.55 5.70
C GLY A 124 12.51 12.07 5.60
N LEU A 125 12.57 11.41 6.73
CA LEU A 125 12.17 10.02 6.89
C LEU A 125 10.81 10.00 7.58
N VAL A 126 9.87 9.28 6.98
CA VAL A 126 8.50 9.14 7.49
C VAL A 126 8.19 7.67 7.63
N ARG A 127 7.85 7.28 8.86
CA ARG A 127 7.31 5.95 9.14
C ARG A 127 5.83 6.05 9.35
N THR A 128 5.08 5.19 8.69
CA THR A 128 3.64 5.07 8.89
C THR A 128 3.29 3.66 9.34
N GLU A 129 2.16 3.53 10.02
CA GLU A 129 1.49 2.27 10.26
C GLU A 129 0.33 2.18 9.29
N ASN A 130 0.35 1.18 8.43
CA ASN A 130 -0.64 0.99 7.38
C ASN A 130 -1.44 -0.28 7.65
N LEU A 131 -2.75 -0.12 7.77
CA LEU A 131 -3.69 -1.23 7.93
C LEU A 131 -4.49 -1.37 6.64
N VAL A 132 -4.40 -2.54 6.01
CA VAL A 132 -5.22 -2.88 4.84
C VAL A 132 -6.48 -3.55 5.36
N VAL A 133 -7.62 -2.93 5.07
CA VAL A 133 -8.93 -3.30 5.63
C VAL A 133 -9.87 -3.70 4.51
N ASN A 134 -10.58 -4.82 4.67
CA ASN A 134 -11.56 -5.29 3.69
C ASN A 134 -12.95 -4.68 3.92
N GLN A 135 -13.92 -5.03 3.07
CA GLN A 135 -15.29 -4.53 3.12
C GLN A 135 -16.06 -4.91 4.41
N LYS A 136 -15.55 -5.89 5.14
CA LYS A 136 -16.15 -6.32 6.43
C LYS A 136 -15.53 -5.59 7.62
N GLY A 137 -14.62 -4.65 7.38
CA GLY A 137 -13.90 -3.94 8.43
C GLY A 137 -12.79 -4.75 9.08
N LEU A 138 -12.37 -5.87 8.47
CA LEU A 138 -11.29 -6.71 9.00
C LEU A 138 -9.96 -6.27 8.41
N THR A 139 -8.94 -6.14 9.26
CA THR A 139 -7.57 -5.93 8.83
C THR A 139 -7.01 -7.23 8.29
N VAL A 140 -6.61 -7.22 7.03
CA VAL A 140 -6.03 -8.40 6.34
C VAL A 140 -4.52 -8.34 6.23
N LEU A 141 -3.94 -7.14 6.26
CA LEU A 141 -2.51 -6.91 6.19
C LEU A 141 -2.15 -5.69 7.04
N ALA A 142 -1.03 -5.75 7.74
CA ALA A 142 -0.48 -4.61 8.46
C ALA A 142 1.00 -4.47 8.13
N TYR A 143 1.45 -3.25 7.80
CA TYR A 143 2.85 -2.99 7.54
C TYR A 143 3.23 -1.56 7.90
N ASN A 144 4.52 -1.32 8.14
CA ASN A 144 5.04 -0.07 8.67
C ASN A 144 6.20 0.48 7.84
N PRO A 145 5.95 0.96 6.62
CA PRO A 145 7.04 1.40 5.74
C PRO A 145 7.75 2.63 6.31
N LEU A 146 9.07 2.63 6.16
CA LEU A 146 9.89 3.82 6.32
C LEU A 146 10.25 4.33 4.93
N ARG A 147 9.84 5.57 4.64
CA ARG A 147 10.08 6.22 3.35
C ARG A 147 10.94 7.46 3.52
N MET A 148 11.80 7.71 2.55
CA MET A 148 12.43 9.00 2.37
C MET A 148 11.54 9.86 1.48
N MET A 149 11.24 11.09 1.90
CA MET A 149 10.35 11.99 1.19
C MET A 149 10.97 13.37 1.03
N LYS A 150 10.55 14.06 -0.04
CA LYS A 150 10.97 15.45 -0.28
C LYS A 150 10.39 16.41 0.76
N GLY A 151 11.13 17.45 1.05
CA GLY A 151 10.61 18.64 1.73
C GLY A 151 10.03 19.64 0.73
N ARG A 152 9.19 20.53 1.24
CA ARG A 152 8.43 21.49 0.42
C ARG A 152 9.32 22.42 -0.42
N ASP A 153 10.47 22.80 0.10
CA ASP A 153 11.40 23.72 -0.52
C ASP A 153 12.62 23.01 -1.15
N SER A 154 12.49 21.74 -1.48
CA SER A 154 13.58 20.95 -2.06
C SER A 154 13.54 20.92 -3.59
#